data_403b0dd5b04049f5ac13a7dc4791700d
#
_entry.id   403b0dd5b04049f5ac13a7dc4791700d
#
_cell.length_a   1.000
_cell.length_b   1.000
_cell.length_c   1.000
_cell.angle_alpha   90.00
_cell.angle_beta   90.00
_cell.angle_gamma   90.00
#
_symmetry.space_group_name_H-M   'P 1'
#
loop_
_entity.id
_entity.type
_entity.pdbx_description
1 polymer ?
#
loop_
_entity_poly.entity_id
_entity_poly.type
_entity_poly.pdbx_seq_one_letter_code
_entity_poly.pdbx_strand_id
1 'polypeptide(L)'
;VLVEISGCSTNTHVRQMAFVTLPFTDAVRSRILQVAAGNFGGSEELCLMNFLLGKLSADACLAVCAQAGVDPRNVAFVGSHGQTVFHAPVEQDYLGYKVRGTLQIGEASMIVEALGCPVVSDFRVRDMAAGGLGAPLVPYTEYLLYQDPQRNVALQNIGGIGNITLLPRGAGL
;
A
#
# COMPACT_ATOMS: atom_id res chain seq x y z
N VAL A 1 2.19 -10.50 -1.64
CA VAL A 1 3.48 -11.14 -1.31
C VAL A 1 3.48 -11.56 0.15
N LEU A 2 4.01 -12.74 0.45
CA LEU A 2 4.33 -13.19 1.80
C LEU A 2 5.84 -13.11 1.99
N VAL A 3 6.27 -12.46 3.06
CA VAL A 3 7.68 -12.26 3.38
C VAL A 3 7.98 -12.67 4.82
N GLU A 4 9.20 -13.11 5.06
CA GLU A 4 9.78 -13.20 6.39
C GLU A 4 10.68 -11.98 6.59
N ILE A 5 10.49 -11.28 7.71
CA ILE A 5 11.27 -10.09 8.05
C ILE A 5 12.01 -10.36 9.35
N SER A 6 13.30 -10.09 9.37
CA SER A 6 14.15 -10.18 10.56
C SER A 6 15.05 -8.94 10.68
N GLY A 7 15.56 -8.70 11.89
CA GLY A 7 16.34 -7.50 12.16
C GLY A 7 15.49 -6.25 12.33
N CYS A 8 16.15 -5.10 12.31
CA CYS A 8 15.49 -3.79 12.40
C CYS A 8 16.39 -2.70 11.82
N SER A 9 15.79 -1.57 11.42
CA SER A 9 16.51 -0.44 10.83
C SER A 9 17.39 -0.88 9.66
N THR A 10 18.64 -0.45 9.60
CA THR A 10 19.59 -0.79 8.53
C THR A 10 20.05 -2.27 8.52
N ASN A 11 19.72 -3.02 9.57
CA ASN A 11 19.95 -4.48 9.65
C ASN A 11 18.68 -5.28 9.31
N THR A 12 17.72 -4.69 8.62
CA THR A 12 16.51 -5.38 8.18
C THR A 12 16.83 -6.32 7.03
N HIS A 13 16.41 -7.55 7.17
CA HIS A 13 16.50 -8.58 6.14
C HIS A 13 15.10 -9.04 5.77
N VAL A 14 14.83 -9.10 4.47
CA VAL A 14 13.54 -9.55 3.93
C VAL A 14 13.76 -10.74 3.01
N ARG A 15 13.06 -11.82 3.29
CA ARG A 15 13.03 -13.02 2.44
C ARG A 15 11.64 -13.23 1.90
N GLN A 16 11.49 -13.14 0.58
CA GLN A 16 10.23 -13.47 -0.08
C GLN A 16 9.97 -14.97 0.01
N MET A 17 8.84 -15.35 0.59
CA MET A 17 8.38 -16.72 0.70
C MET A 17 7.48 -17.13 -0.47
N ALA A 18 6.55 -16.25 -0.84
CA ALA A 18 5.64 -16.45 -1.96
C ALA A 18 5.18 -15.11 -2.55
N PHE A 19 4.75 -15.17 -3.80
CA PHE A 19 4.16 -14.04 -4.50
C PHE A 19 2.99 -14.55 -5.35
N VAL A 20 1.85 -13.88 -5.27
CA VAL A 20 0.68 -14.17 -6.09
C VAL A 20 0.10 -12.88 -6.65
N THR A 21 -0.40 -12.96 -7.86
CA THR A 21 -1.20 -11.89 -8.47
C THR A 21 -2.59 -12.45 -8.78
N LEU A 22 -3.61 -11.87 -8.18
CA LEU A 22 -5.00 -12.16 -8.52
C LEU A 22 -5.52 -10.98 -9.35
N PRO A 23 -5.78 -11.16 -10.65
CA PRO A 23 -6.27 -10.09 -11.50
C PRO A 23 -7.70 -9.71 -11.10
N PHE A 24 -7.99 -8.41 -11.10
CA PHE A 24 -9.36 -7.95 -11.05
C PHE A 24 -10.10 -8.35 -12.34
N THR A 25 -11.40 -8.62 -12.22
CA THR A 25 -12.24 -8.71 -13.42
C THR A 25 -12.28 -7.37 -14.15
N ASP A 26 -12.55 -7.38 -15.46
CA ASP A 26 -12.63 -6.16 -16.26
C ASP A 26 -13.68 -5.18 -15.71
N ALA A 27 -14.78 -5.69 -15.18
CA ALA A 27 -15.82 -4.87 -14.54
C ALA A 27 -15.28 -4.13 -13.30
N VAL A 28 -14.60 -4.82 -12.40
CA VAL A 28 -14.00 -4.23 -11.19
C VAL A 28 -12.92 -3.23 -11.57
N ARG A 29 -12.00 -3.61 -12.46
CA ARG A 29 -10.93 -2.74 -12.94
C ARG A 29 -11.47 -1.45 -13.56
N SER A 30 -12.43 -1.58 -14.47
CA SER A 30 -13.05 -0.44 -15.15
C SER A 30 -13.73 0.49 -14.13
N ARG A 31 -14.41 -0.08 -13.15
CA ARG A 31 -15.11 0.70 -12.13
C ARG A 31 -14.16 1.45 -11.19
N ILE A 32 -13.06 0.83 -10.78
CA ILE A 32 -11.99 1.49 -10.01
C ILE A 32 -11.49 2.74 -10.75
N LEU A 33 -11.21 2.63 -12.04
CA LEU A 33 -10.73 3.75 -12.85
C LEU A 33 -11.76 4.87 -12.97
N GLN A 34 -13.05 4.55 -13.10
CA GLN A 34 -14.13 5.53 -13.12
C GLN A 34 -14.26 6.27 -11.79
N VAL A 35 -14.22 5.55 -10.66
CA VAL A 35 -14.26 6.15 -9.32
C VAL A 35 -13.07 7.07 -9.10
N ALA A 36 -11.87 6.65 -9.47
CA ALA A 36 -10.66 7.47 -9.37
C ALA A 36 -10.70 8.72 -10.27
N ALA A 37 -11.47 8.67 -11.36
CA ALA A 37 -11.73 9.83 -12.24
C ALA A 37 -12.88 10.74 -11.73
N GLY A 38 -13.45 10.45 -10.55
CA GLY A 38 -14.55 11.23 -9.97
C GLY A 38 -15.95 10.83 -10.48
N ASN A 39 -16.06 9.79 -11.28
CA ASN A 39 -17.32 9.29 -11.85
C ASN A 39 -17.88 8.14 -11.00
N PHE A 40 -18.52 8.45 -9.89
CA PHE A 40 -19.08 7.44 -8.98
C PHE A 40 -20.50 7.79 -8.51
N GLY A 41 -21.24 6.77 -8.11
CA GLY A 41 -22.66 6.85 -7.71
C GLY A 41 -22.90 7.33 -6.27
N GLY A 42 -21.96 8.09 -5.70
CA GLY A 42 -22.09 8.63 -4.35
C GLY A 42 -21.54 7.72 -3.25
N SER A 43 -21.95 8.01 -2.00
CA SER A 43 -21.39 7.35 -0.80
C SER A 43 -21.71 5.86 -0.73
N GLU A 44 -22.87 5.44 -1.22
CA GLU A 44 -23.30 4.05 -1.24
C GLU A 44 -22.29 3.20 -2.07
N GLU A 45 -22.01 3.63 -3.29
CA GLU A 45 -21.09 2.93 -4.15
C GLU A 45 -19.66 2.90 -3.60
N LEU A 46 -19.21 4.04 -3.04
CA LEU A 46 -17.88 4.11 -2.44
C LEU A 46 -17.76 3.15 -1.25
N CYS A 47 -18.80 3.03 -0.44
CA CYS A 47 -18.88 2.08 0.67
C CYS A 47 -18.81 0.63 0.16
N LEU A 48 -19.64 0.26 -0.81
CA LEU A 48 -19.68 -1.09 -1.37
C LEU A 48 -18.33 -1.46 -2.03
N MET A 49 -17.71 -0.52 -2.74
CA MET A 49 -16.41 -0.75 -3.36
C MET A 49 -15.29 -0.91 -2.31
N ASN A 50 -15.33 -0.14 -1.21
CA ASN A 50 -14.40 -0.29 -0.10
C ASN A 50 -14.41 -1.72 0.45
N PHE A 51 -15.59 -2.28 0.72
CA PHE A 51 -15.74 -3.64 1.21
C PHE A 51 -15.40 -4.70 0.18
N LEU A 52 -15.77 -4.50 -1.10
CA LEU A 52 -15.39 -5.40 -2.19
C LEU A 52 -13.87 -5.51 -2.32
N LEU A 53 -13.16 -4.39 -2.33
CA LEU A 53 -11.71 -4.38 -2.45
C LEU A 53 -11.04 -4.97 -1.20
N GLY A 54 -11.61 -4.77 -0.02
CA GLY A 54 -11.19 -5.43 1.20
C GLY A 54 -11.30 -6.95 1.09
N LYS A 55 -12.44 -7.46 0.61
CA LYS A 55 -12.66 -8.89 0.36
C LYS A 55 -11.64 -9.46 -0.64
N LEU A 56 -11.45 -8.81 -1.78
CA LEU A 56 -10.50 -9.28 -2.79
C LEU A 56 -9.05 -9.26 -2.27
N SER A 57 -8.71 -8.31 -1.39
CA SER A 57 -7.42 -8.28 -0.71
C SER A 57 -7.26 -9.44 0.27
N ALA A 58 -8.31 -9.78 1.02
CA ALA A 58 -8.33 -10.94 1.91
C ALA A 58 -8.15 -12.26 1.12
N ASP A 59 -8.86 -12.40 -0.01
CA ASP A 59 -8.73 -13.56 -0.91
C ASP A 59 -7.28 -13.71 -1.41
N ALA A 60 -6.61 -12.58 -1.76
CA ALA A 60 -5.22 -12.58 -2.18
C ALA A 60 -4.25 -12.96 -1.05
N CYS A 61 -4.52 -12.51 0.19
CA CYS A 61 -3.74 -12.89 1.36
C CYS A 61 -3.85 -14.40 1.65
N LEU A 62 -5.05 -14.97 1.59
CA LEU A 62 -5.26 -16.40 1.75
C LEU A 62 -4.56 -17.20 0.64
N ALA A 63 -4.66 -16.74 -0.60
CA ALA A 63 -4.02 -17.40 -1.75
C ALA A 63 -2.49 -17.44 -1.62
N VAL A 64 -1.85 -16.35 -1.19
CA VAL A 64 -0.38 -16.32 -1.03
C VAL A 64 0.08 -17.17 0.15
N CYS A 65 -0.71 -17.26 1.23
CA CYS A 65 -0.45 -18.16 2.35
C CYS A 65 -0.54 -19.62 1.90
N ALA A 66 -1.59 -19.98 1.14
CA ALA A 66 -1.75 -21.32 0.59
C ALA A 66 -0.58 -21.70 -0.35
N GLN A 67 -0.15 -20.79 -1.22
CA GLN A 67 1.00 -21.01 -2.10
C GLN A 67 2.29 -21.25 -1.32
N ALA A 68 2.48 -20.55 -0.19
CA ALA A 68 3.64 -20.71 0.69
C ALA A 68 3.56 -21.94 1.62
N GLY A 69 2.41 -22.61 1.72
CA GLY A 69 2.16 -23.64 2.72
C GLY A 69 2.14 -23.14 4.16
N VAL A 70 1.78 -21.86 4.35
CA VAL A 70 1.73 -21.21 5.67
C VAL A 70 0.27 -21.10 6.14
N ASP A 71 0.02 -21.50 7.37
CA ASP A 71 -1.30 -21.24 8.00
C ASP A 71 -1.49 -19.72 8.17
N PRO A 72 -2.58 -19.14 7.67
CA PRO A 72 -2.86 -17.71 7.82
C PRO A 72 -2.76 -17.20 9.27
N ARG A 73 -3.09 -18.04 10.25
CA ARG A 73 -3.01 -17.73 11.69
C ARG A 73 -1.57 -17.52 12.19
N ASN A 74 -0.57 -17.96 11.43
CA ASN A 74 0.85 -17.78 11.73
C ASN A 74 1.41 -16.49 11.09
N VAL A 75 0.60 -15.72 10.38
CA VAL A 75 0.99 -14.41 9.86
C VAL A 75 1.00 -13.39 11.01
N ALA A 76 2.13 -12.77 11.25
CA ALA A 76 2.28 -11.82 12.34
C ALA A 76 1.42 -10.55 12.14
N PHE A 77 1.38 -10.04 10.93
CA PHE A 77 0.53 -8.91 10.52
C PHE A 77 0.47 -8.80 8.99
N VAL A 78 -0.51 -8.05 8.50
CA VAL A 78 -0.63 -7.69 7.08
C VAL A 78 -0.46 -6.18 6.93
N GLY A 79 0.31 -5.75 5.95
CA GLY A 79 0.33 -4.37 5.47
C GLY A 79 -0.59 -4.22 4.26
N SER A 80 -1.61 -3.38 4.35
CA SER A 80 -2.55 -3.12 3.26
C SER A 80 -2.55 -1.65 2.86
N HIS A 81 -2.12 -1.36 1.64
CA HIS A 81 -2.16 0.02 1.11
C HIS A 81 -3.58 0.42 0.66
N GLY A 82 -4.42 -0.54 0.29
CA GLY A 82 -5.68 -0.26 -0.37
C GLY A 82 -5.50 0.28 -1.80
N GLN A 83 -6.57 0.79 -2.37
CA GLN A 83 -6.62 1.41 -3.69
C GLN A 83 -6.82 2.91 -3.56
N THR A 84 -5.87 3.69 -4.05
CA THR A 84 -6.03 5.15 -4.07
C THR A 84 -7.12 5.54 -5.07
N VAL A 85 -8.12 6.26 -4.59
CA VAL A 85 -9.20 6.83 -5.41
C VAL A 85 -9.15 8.35 -5.45
N PHE A 86 -8.52 8.99 -4.46
CA PHE A 86 -8.30 10.43 -4.46
C PHE A 86 -7.01 10.80 -3.70
N HIS A 87 -6.31 11.84 -4.17
CA HIS A 87 -5.12 12.35 -3.51
C HIS A 87 -4.98 13.84 -3.78
N ALA A 88 -5.07 14.65 -2.72
CA ALA A 88 -4.94 16.10 -2.74
C ALA A 88 -3.87 16.53 -1.72
N PRO A 89 -2.56 16.46 -2.10
CA PRO A 89 -1.46 16.78 -1.19
C PRO A 89 -1.30 18.27 -0.93
N VAL A 90 -1.83 19.12 -1.83
CA VAL A 90 -1.81 20.56 -1.68
C VAL A 90 -3.06 21.04 -0.98
N GLU A 91 -2.90 21.96 -0.03
CA GLU A 91 -4.03 22.57 0.68
C GLU A 91 -4.99 23.27 -0.27
N GLN A 92 -6.27 23.03 -0.06
CA GLN A 92 -7.38 23.63 -0.79
C GLN A 92 -8.34 24.31 0.18
N ASP A 93 -8.98 25.37 -0.26
CA ASP A 93 -10.07 25.98 0.48
C ASP A 93 -11.31 25.10 0.36
N TYR A 94 -11.78 24.56 1.49
CA TYR A 94 -12.99 23.78 1.56
C TYR A 94 -13.86 24.25 2.74
N LEU A 95 -15.02 24.79 2.44
CA LEU A 95 -15.97 25.33 3.42
C LEU A 95 -15.33 26.38 4.39
N GLY A 96 -14.37 27.16 3.90
CA GLY A 96 -13.65 28.16 4.70
C GLY A 96 -12.46 27.63 5.49
N TYR A 97 -12.10 26.36 5.31
CA TYR A 97 -10.94 25.73 5.94
C TYR A 97 -9.89 25.35 4.91
N LYS A 98 -8.62 25.44 5.30
CA LYS A 98 -7.51 24.88 4.51
C LYS A 98 -7.40 23.39 4.78
N VAL A 99 -7.69 22.58 3.77
CA VAL A 99 -7.73 21.12 3.90
C VAL A 99 -6.91 20.46 2.79
N ARG A 100 -6.18 19.43 3.13
CA ARG A 100 -5.58 18.46 2.22
C ARG A 100 -5.97 17.06 2.66
N GLY A 101 -5.99 16.11 1.75
CA GLY A 101 -6.44 14.76 2.08
C GLY A 101 -6.05 13.73 1.05
N THR A 102 -6.19 12.48 1.45
CA THR A 102 -6.00 11.33 0.57
C THR A 102 -6.99 10.25 0.96
N LEU A 103 -7.45 9.48 0.00
CA LEU A 103 -8.38 8.39 0.22
C LEU A 103 -7.91 7.14 -0.51
N GLN A 104 -7.58 6.13 0.29
CA GLN A 104 -7.38 4.77 -0.15
C GLN A 104 -8.55 3.94 0.35
N ILE A 105 -9.16 3.14 -0.51
CA ILE A 105 -10.25 2.22 -0.18
C ILE A 105 -9.79 0.77 -0.26
N GLY A 106 -10.45 -0.10 0.48
CA GLY A 106 -10.10 -1.51 0.67
C GLY A 106 -10.11 -1.82 2.15
N GLU A 107 -11.34 -2.11 2.67
CA GLU A 107 -11.63 -2.27 4.10
C GLU A 107 -10.72 -3.29 4.76
N ALA A 108 -9.84 -2.82 5.65
CA ALA A 108 -8.83 -3.66 6.32
C ALA A 108 -9.45 -4.72 7.25
N SER A 109 -10.63 -4.45 7.82
CA SER A 109 -11.36 -5.38 8.67
C SER A 109 -11.71 -6.69 7.97
N MET A 110 -11.89 -6.66 6.65
CA MET A 110 -12.12 -7.86 5.83
C MET A 110 -10.90 -8.80 5.85
N ILE A 111 -9.70 -8.23 5.87
CA ILE A 111 -8.45 -9.00 5.95
C ILE A 111 -8.27 -9.54 7.37
N VAL A 112 -8.55 -8.71 8.40
CA VAL A 112 -8.50 -9.13 9.81
C VAL A 112 -9.39 -10.34 10.04
N GLU A 113 -10.65 -10.28 9.59
CA GLU A 113 -11.63 -11.36 9.77
C GLU A 113 -11.18 -12.64 9.06
N ALA A 114 -10.61 -12.52 7.86
CA ALA A 114 -10.21 -13.68 7.07
C ALA A 114 -8.95 -14.39 7.60
N LEU A 115 -7.97 -13.63 8.14
CA LEU A 115 -6.67 -14.16 8.55
C LEU A 115 -6.53 -14.32 10.08
N GLY A 116 -7.29 -13.55 10.86
CA GLY A 116 -7.17 -13.52 12.31
C GLY A 116 -5.91 -12.83 12.83
N CYS A 117 -5.27 -11.96 12.04
CA CYS A 117 -4.05 -11.24 12.42
C CYS A 117 -4.23 -9.71 12.31
N PRO A 118 -3.40 -8.90 12.98
CA PRO A 118 -3.44 -7.44 12.84
C PRO A 118 -3.20 -6.99 11.40
N VAL A 119 -3.88 -5.91 10.99
CA VAL A 119 -3.66 -5.25 9.70
C VAL A 119 -3.22 -3.82 9.92
N VAL A 120 -2.15 -3.41 9.26
CA VAL A 120 -1.67 -2.03 9.21
C VAL A 120 -2.10 -1.44 7.88
N SER A 121 -2.87 -0.34 7.94
CA SER A 121 -3.41 0.36 6.77
C SER A 121 -3.23 1.87 6.91
N ASP A 122 -3.77 2.64 5.96
CA ASP A 122 -3.79 4.11 6.00
C ASP A 122 -2.42 4.79 6.10
N PHE A 123 -1.40 4.19 5.48
CA PHE A 123 -0.03 4.71 5.51
C PHE A 123 0.06 6.19 5.10
N ARG A 124 -0.65 6.59 4.04
CA ARG A 124 -0.64 7.96 3.50
C ARG A 124 -1.40 8.94 4.38
N VAL A 125 -2.51 8.50 4.95
CA VAL A 125 -3.36 9.31 5.84
C VAL A 125 -2.58 9.77 7.06
N ARG A 126 -1.82 8.87 7.68
CA ARG A 126 -1.03 9.18 8.88
C ARG A 126 0.10 10.15 8.58
N ASP A 127 0.79 9.99 7.46
CA ASP A 127 1.84 10.91 7.01
C ASP A 127 1.27 12.33 6.78
N MET A 128 0.15 12.43 6.08
CA MET A 128 -0.51 13.71 5.82
C MET A 128 -1.02 14.39 7.11
N ALA A 129 -1.55 13.61 8.06
CA ALA A 129 -1.95 14.13 9.37
C ALA A 129 -0.76 14.66 10.18
N ALA A 130 0.43 14.10 9.98
CA ALA A 130 1.67 14.58 10.59
C ALA A 130 2.31 15.77 9.85
N GLY A 131 1.71 16.26 8.77
CA GLY A 131 2.22 17.38 7.99
C GLY A 131 2.92 17.01 6.68
N GLY A 132 3.07 15.70 6.38
CA GLY A 132 3.64 15.20 5.13
C GLY A 132 2.68 15.35 3.93
N LEU A 133 3.14 14.90 2.77
CA LEU A 133 2.38 14.93 1.52
C LEU A 133 1.67 13.59 1.20
N GLY A 134 1.86 12.57 2.03
CA GLY A 134 1.34 11.23 1.81
C GLY A 134 2.05 10.45 0.70
N ALA A 135 3.03 11.05 0.05
CA ALA A 135 3.88 10.46 -0.99
C ALA A 135 5.17 11.30 -1.13
N PRO A 136 6.32 10.68 -1.52
CA PRO A 136 6.54 9.25 -1.64
C PRO A 136 6.70 8.57 -0.26
N LEU A 137 6.34 7.29 -0.14
CA LEU A 137 6.52 6.49 1.08
C LEU A 137 7.60 5.39 0.90
N VAL A 138 7.82 4.96 -0.33
CA VAL A 138 8.72 3.84 -0.67
C VAL A 138 10.21 4.13 -0.43
N PRO A 139 10.74 5.36 -0.64
CA PRO A 139 12.18 5.62 -0.55
C PRO A 139 12.82 5.24 0.78
N TYR A 140 12.11 5.35 1.90
CA TYR A 140 12.62 4.91 3.19
C TYR A 140 12.87 3.39 3.23
N THR A 141 11.92 2.61 2.72
CA THR A 141 12.07 1.15 2.65
C THR A 141 13.17 0.76 1.65
N GLU A 142 13.25 1.46 0.53
CA GLU A 142 14.31 1.26 -0.46
C GLU A 142 15.69 1.55 0.12
N TYR A 143 15.81 2.61 0.91
CA TYR A 143 17.04 2.91 1.64
C TYR A 143 17.42 1.76 2.59
N LEU A 144 16.48 1.26 3.40
CA LEU A 144 16.77 0.18 4.35
C LEU A 144 17.22 -1.11 3.68
N LEU A 145 16.68 -1.42 2.49
CA LEU A 145 16.88 -2.71 1.83
C LEU A 145 18.02 -2.71 0.79
N TYR A 146 18.29 -1.56 0.17
CA TYR A 146 19.14 -1.53 -1.03
C TYR A 146 20.32 -0.56 -0.96
N GLN A 147 20.50 0.17 0.14
CA GLN A 147 21.67 1.00 0.31
C GLN A 147 22.96 0.15 0.22
N ASP A 148 24.01 0.75 -0.34
CA ASP A 148 25.31 0.09 -0.49
C ASP A 148 26.39 1.06 0.00
N PRO A 149 27.31 0.64 0.91
CA PRO A 149 28.35 1.53 1.44
C PRO A 149 29.43 1.88 0.40
N GLN A 150 29.51 1.12 -0.70
CA GLN A 150 30.55 1.27 -1.71
C GLN A 150 30.05 1.81 -3.05
N ARG A 151 28.73 1.71 -3.32
CA ARG A 151 28.15 2.05 -4.62
C ARG A 151 26.98 2.99 -4.46
N ASN A 152 26.79 3.87 -5.45
CA ASN A 152 25.52 4.58 -5.63
C ASN A 152 24.52 3.59 -6.23
N VAL A 153 23.32 3.55 -5.68
CA VAL A 153 22.23 2.71 -6.18
C VAL A 153 21.12 3.59 -6.72
N ALA A 154 20.57 3.23 -7.85
CA ALA A 154 19.40 3.86 -8.45
C ALA A 154 18.31 2.81 -8.64
N LEU A 155 17.16 3.03 -8.04
CA LEU A 155 15.98 2.16 -8.14
C LEU A 155 14.95 2.84 -9.02
N GLN A 156 14.69 2.26 -10.19
CA GLN A 156 13.76 2.79 -11.18
C GLN A 156 12.45 2.01 -11.12
N ASN A 157 11.37 2.70 -10.81
CA ASN A 157 10.02 2.17 -11.00
C ASN A 157 9.46 2.65 -12.33
N ILE A 158 8.95 1.70 -13.14
CA ILE A 158 8.33 1.97 -14.45
C ILE A 158 6.92 1.40 -14.42
N GLY A 159 5.93 2.29 -14.39
CA GLY A 159 4.51 1.96 -14.36
C GLY A 159 3.69 3.03 -15.09
N GLY A 160 2.47 3.28 -14.67
CA GLY A 160 1.64 4.39 -15.18
C GLY A 160 2.29 5.77 -14.95
N ILE A 161 3.06 5.89 -13.87
CA ILE A 161 3.96 7.00 -13.56
C ILE A 161 5.34 6.40 -13.29
N GLY A 162 6.37 6.89 -13.98
CA GLY A 162 7.75 6.51 -13.70
C GLY A 162 8.34 7.36 -12.58
N ASN A 163 9.13 6.74 -11.68
CA ASN A 163 9.90 7.44 -10.66
C ASN A 163 11.23 6.73 -10.43
N ILE A 164 12.18 7.46 -9.84
CA ILE A 164 13.50 6.95 -9.51
C ILE A 164 13.87 7.37 -8.08
N THR A 165 14.42 6.42 -7.31
CA THR A 165 15.04 6.69 -6.02
C THR A 165 16.54 6.57 -6.15
N LEU A 166 17.27 7.61 -5.76
CA LEU A 166 18.73 7.62 -5.75
C LEU A 166 19.21 7.42 -4.32
N LEU A 167 20.04 6.41 -4.11
CA LEU A 167 20.67 6.07 -2.85
C LEU A 167 22.18 6.30 -2.99
N PRO A 168 22.71 7.46 -2.60
CA PRO A 168 24.16 7.71 -2.64
C PRO A 168 24.91 6.77 -1.71
N ARG A 169 26.11 6.35 -2.12
CA ARG A 169 26.98 5.50 -1.27
C ARG A 169 27.24 6.15 0.09
N GLY A 170 27.10 5.36 1.15
CA GLY A 170 27.39 5.81 2.51
C GLY A 170 26.48 6.91 3.03
N ALA A 171 25.35 7.18 2.36
CA ALA A 171 24.33 8.09 2.89
C ALA A 171 23.77 7.54 4.19
N GLY A 172 23.70 8.39 5.23
CA GLY A 172 22.93 8.14 6.44
C GLY A 172 21.46 8.53 6.26
N LEU A 173 20.60 8.04 7.17
CA LEU A 173 19.22 8.54 7.31
C LEU A 173 19.21 9.94 7.90
#